data_4682471111d01b9a84d56770bbc64848
#
_entry.id   4682471111d01b9a84d56770bbc64848
#
_cell.length_a   1.000
_cell.length_b   1.000
_cell.length_c   1.000
_cell.angle_alpha   90.00
_cell.angle_beta   90.00
_cell.angle_gamma   90.00
#
_symmetry.space_group_name_H-M   'P 1'
#
loop_
_entity.id
_entity.type
_entity.pdbx_description
1 polymer ?
#
loop_
_entity_poly.entity_id
_entity_poly.type
_entity_poly.pdbx_seq_one_letter_code
_entity_poly.pdbx_strand_id
1 'polypeptide(L)'
;PTYLYLLLLLIPMIGWYVYKLSKNQASLQVSSTEGFDAPGVSSWKVWLRHVPFILRMAAVAVLVVILARPQSTNSWQNSSTEGIDIVLAMDISTSMMAQDLKPNRLEASKDVASAFINGRPNDNIGLVVFAAESFTQCPLTTDHTVLLNLFKDVQPGIIQDGTAIGLGLANAVSRIKDSQAKSKVIILLTDGVNNQGEIAPVTAAEIAKTFGVRVYTIGVGTQGKAPYPFQTAFGVQYMDVDVEIDEPTLKQIAATTGGQYFRATDNASL
;
A
#
# COMPACT_ATOMS: atom_id res chain seq x y z
N PRO A 1 14.95 -17.49 20.85
CA PRO A 1 15.86 -17.13 21.94
C PRO A 1 16.14 -18.29 22.89
N THR A 2 15.30 -19.35 22.92
CA THR A 2 15.46 -20.50 23.85
C THR A 2 16.80 -21.25 23.68
N TYR A 3 17.34 -21.33 22.47
CA TYR A 3 18.63 -21.96 22.20
C TYR A 3 19.83 -21.22 22.82
N LEU A 4 19.72 -19.97 23.24
CA LEU A 4 20.77 -19.27 23.95
C LEU A 4 21.07 -19.88 25.33
N TYR A 5 20.10 -20.58 25.94
CA TYR A 5 20.36 -21.34 27.20
C TYR A 5 21.39 -22.44 27.02
N LEU A 6 21.67 -22.93 25.79
CA LEU A 6 22.74 -23.88 25.53
C LEU A 6 24.14 -23.32 25.87
N LEU A 7 24.31 -22.00 25.94
CA LEU A 7 25.55 -21.38 26.43
C LEU A 7 25.86 -21.78 27.88
N LEU A 8 24.84 -22.15 28.69
CA LEU A 8 25.07 -22.64 30.04
C LEU A 8 25.87 -23.96 30.07
N LEU A 9 25.86 -24.75 28.98
CA LEU A 9 26.70 -25.97 28.86
C LEU A 9 28.20 -25.67 28.85
N LEU A 10 28.61 -24.43 28.57
CA LEU A 10 30.02 -24.03 28.65
C LEU A 10 30.54 -24.06 30.09
N ILE A 11 29.68 -23.85 31.10
CA ILE A 11 30.07 -23.82 32.52
C ILE A 11 30.61 -25.17 32.98
N PRO A 12 29.90 -26.31 32.80
CA PRO A 12 30.42 -27.62 33.19
C PRO A 12 31.66 -28.01 32.36
N MET A 13 31.78 -27.58 31.09
CA MET A 13 32.97 -27.82 30.29
C MET A 13 34.22 -27.12 30.85
N ILE A 14 34.06 -25.86 31.28
CA ILE A 14 35.12 -25.10 31.93
C ILE A 14 35.49 -25.76 33.28
N GLY A 15 34.48 -26.13 34.07
CA GLY A 15 34.70 -26.81 35.36
C GLY A 15 35.46 -28.14 35.22
N TRP A 16 35.10 -28.93 34.21
CA TRP A 16 35.80 -30.19 33.93
C TRP A 16 37.24 -29.96 33.46
N TYR A 17 37.49 -28.94 32.67
CA TYR A 17 38.83 -28.57 32.22
C TYR A 17 39.73 -28.13 33.39
N VAL A 18 39.22 -27.29 34.29
CA VAL A 18 39.94 -26.88 35.52
C VAL A 18 40.22 -28.07 36.43
N TYR A 19 39.24 -28.95 36.62
CA TYR A 19 39.38 -30.19 37.39
C TYR A 19 40.47 -31.10 36.81
N LYS A 20 40.51 -31.28 35.49
CA LYS A 20 41.50 -32.08 34.79
C LYS A 20 42.91 -31.50 34.91
N LEU A 21 43.03 -30.16 34.85
CA LEU A 21 44.29 -29.45 35.08
C LEU A 21 44.84 -29.65 36.50
N SER A 22 43.94 -29.69 37.49
CA SER A 22 44.30 -29.84 38.89
C SER A 22 44.72 -31.28 39.24
N LYS A 23 44.09 -32.32 38.61
CA LYS A 23 44.38 -33.72 38.96
C LYS A 23 45.41 -34.45 38.08
N ASN A 24 45.55 -34.05 36.81
CA ASN A 24 46.40 -34.73 35.85
C ASN A 24 47.73 -33.99 35.60
N GLN A 25 48.40 -33.55 36.64
CA GLN A 25 49.78 -33.12 36.48
C GLN A 25 50.67 -34.42 36.48
N ALA A 26 51.22 -34.68 35.30
CA ALA A 26 52.25 -35.69 35.22
C ALA A 26 53.46 -35.26 36.06
N SER A 27 53.67 -35.91 37.19
CA SER A 27 54.85 -35.68 38.02
C SER A 27 55.96 -36.60 37.56
N LEU A 28 57.07 -36.09 37.10
CA LEU A 28 58.33 -36.79 36.89
C LEU A 28 59.03 -36.82 38.22
N GLN A 29 59.24 -38.00 38.77
CA GLN A 29 60.12 -38.18 39.91
C GLN A 29 61.57 -38.12 39.42
N VAL A 30 62.25 -37.01 39.73
CA VAL A 30 63.69 -36.84 39.47
C VAL A 30 64.41 -36.86 40.79
N SER A 31 65.52 -37.53 40.84
CA SER A 31 66.34 -37.71 42.04
C SER A 31 67.11 -36.46 42.51
N SER A 32 67.23 -35.45 41.71
CA SER A 32 67.82 -34.15 42.03
C SER A 32 67.22 -33.03 41.18
N THR A 33 66.89 -31.90 41.78
CA THR A 33 66.33 -30.68 41.10
C THR A 33 67.40 -29.62 40.84
N GLU A 34 68.64 -29.81 41.20
CA GLU A 34 69.71 -28.81 41.14
C GLU A 34 70.04 -28.28 39.75
N GLY A 35 69.52 -28.89 38.65
CA GLY A 35 69.70 -28.44 37.29
C GLY A 35 68.52 -27.68 36.74
N PHE A 36 67.39 -27.58 37.47
CA PHE A 36 66.14 -26.98 36.99
C PHE A 36 65.78 -25.62 37.62
N ASP A 37 66.60 -25.20 38.60
CA ASP A 37 66.40 -23.89 39.28
C ASP A 37 66.91 -22.73 38.45
N ALA A 38 66.65 -22.66 37.15
CA ALA A 38 66.85 -21.47 36.35
C ALA A 38 65.68 -20.50 36.58
N PRO A 39 65.93 -19.34 37.22
CA PRO A 39 64.86 -18.36 37.36
C PRO A 39 64.44 -17.83 36.00
N GLY A 40 63.20 -18.12 35.62
CA GLY A 40 62.58 -17.42 34.48
C GLY A 40 62.11 -18.23 33.32
N VAL A 41 61.82 -19.53 33.45
CA VAL A 41 61.17 -20.29 32.37
C VAL A 41 59.63 -20.17 32.45
N SER A 42 59.12 -18.96 32.58
CA SER A 42 57.76 -18.66 32.17
C SER A 42 57.77 -18.46 30.65
N SER A 43 57.88 -19.56 29.95
CA SER A 43 57.86 -19.53 28.47
C SER A 43 56.43 -19.31 28.00
N TRP A 44 56.21 -18.36 27.07
CA TRP A 44 54.96 -18.20 26.34
C TRP A 44 54.38 -19.52 25.85
N LYS A 45 55.20 -20.49 25.55
CA LYS A 45 54.78 -21.86 25.18
C LYS A 45 53.92 -22.52 26.24
N VAL A 46 54.08 -22.23 27.53
CA VAL A 46 53.24 -22.78 28.62
C VAL A 46 51.84 -22.17 28.56
N TRP A 47 51.72 -20.90 28.16
CA TRP A 47 50.44 -20.25 27.97
C TRP A 47 49.70 -20.71 26.73
N LEU A 48 50.46 -21.00 25.64
CA LEU A 48 49.89 -21.56 24.40
C LEU A 48 49.19 -22.92 24.63
N ARG A 49 49.46 -23.63 25.69
CA ARG A 49 48.79 -24.91 26.06
C ARG A 49 47.28 -24.72 26.24
N HIS A 50 46.82 -23.53 26.64
CA HIS A 50 45.41 -23.26 26.89
C HIS A 50 44.65 -22.79 25.62
N VAL A 51 45.37 -22.32 24.59
CA VAL A 51 44.81 -21.81 23.36
C VAL A 51 43.87 -22.80 22.66
N PRO A 52 44.19 -24.10 22.50
CA PRO A 52 43.27 -25.04 21.86
C PRO A 52 41.96 -25.21 22.61
N PHE A 53 41.98 -25.12 23.95
CA PHE A 53 40.75 -25.18 24.75
C PHE A 53 39.89 -23.93 24.56
N ILE A 54 40.49 -22.75 24.61
CA ILE A 54 39.81 -21.47 24.37
C ILE A 54 39.18 -21.46 22.97
N LEU A 55 39.94 -21.95 21.97
CA LEU A 55 39.44 -22.02 20.60
C LEU A 55 38.21 -22.93 20.45
N ARG A 56 38.22 -24.09 21.14
CA ARG A 56 37.07 -25.02 21.19
C ARG A 56 35.85 -24.34 21.85
N MET A 57 36.04 -23.65 22.94
CA MET A 57 34.99 -22.97 23.65
C MET A 57 34.39 -21.86 22.79
N ALA A 58 35.22 -21.08 22.10
CA ALA A 58 34.80 -20.05 21.18
C ALA A 58 34.00 -20.66 20.00
N ALA A 59 34.47 -21.79 19.43
CA ALA A 59 33.77 -22.46 18.34
C ALA A 59 32.38 -22.96 18.76
N VAL A 60 32.26 -23.54 19.95
CA VAL A 60 30.95 -23.97 20.50
C VAL A 60 30.05 -22.79 20.76
N ALA A 61 30.56 -21.70 21.31
CA ALA A 61 29.76 -20.47 21.54
C ALA A 61 29.22 -19.90 20.25
N VAL A 62 30.07 -19.79 19.22
CA VAL A 62 29.67 -19.31 17.89
C VAL A 62 28.61 -20.24 17.27
N LEU A 63 28.77 -21.54 17.39
CA LEU A 63 27.81 -22.53 16.88
C LEU A 63 26.43 -22.37 17.57
N VAL A 64 26.41 -22.16 18.88
CA VAL A 64 25.18 -21.92 19.64
C VAL A 64 24.52 -20.61 19.18
N VAL A 65 25.28 -19.54 18.93
CA VAL A 65 24.75 -18.27 18.43
C VAL A 65 24.13 -18.43 17.03
N ILE A 66 24.81 -19.20 16.16
CA ILE A 66 24.29 -19.51 14.81
C ILE A 66 22.98 -20.32 14.91
N LEU A 67 22.92 -21.30 15.78
CA LEU A 67 21.72 -22.11 16.01
C LEU A 67 20.58 -21.29 16.62
N ALA A 68 20.90 -20.35 17.49
CA ALA A 68 19.93 -19.46 18.12
C ALA A 68 19.26 -18.50 17.12
N ARG A 69 19.87 -18.28 15.92
CA ARG A 69 19.35 -17.39 14.87
C ARG A 69 18.72 -16.14 15.49
N PRO A 70 19.47 -15.25 16.15
CA PRO A 70 18.91 -14.01 16.68
C PRO A 70 18.39 -13.19 15.50
N GLN A 71 17.10 -13.33 15.20
CA GLN A 71 16.43 -12.47 14.22
C GLN A 71 16.01 -11.21 14.96
N SER A 72 16.56 -10.12 14.56
CA SER A 72 15.95 -8.82 14.82
C SER A 72 14.67 -8.77 14.01
N THR A 73 13.56 -9.15 14.60
CA THR A 73 12.26 -8.78 14.06
C THR A 73 12.15 -7.28 14.25
N ASN A 74 12.50 -6.49 13.23
CA ASN A 74 11.81 -5.25 13.05
C ASN A 74 10.34 -5.65 12.81
N SER A 75 9.58 -5.80 13.88
CA SER A 75 8.15 -5.65 13.77
C SER A 75 7.96 -4.19 13.33
N TRP A 76 7.81 -3.99 12.02
CA TRP A 76 6.98 -2.91 11.57
C TRP A 76 5.69 -3.14 12.37
N GLN A 77 5.54 -2.43 13.48
CA GLN A 77 4.23 -2.18 14.02
C GLN A 77 3.52 -1.48 12.87
N ASN A 78 2.80 -2.28 12.06
CA ASN A 78 1.65 -1.76 11.41
C ASN A 78 0.79 -1.25 12.58
N SER A 79 1.02 0.01 12.97
CA SER A 79 -0.03 0.79 13.57
C SER A 79 -1.08 0.80 12.47
N SER A 80 -1.98 -0.18 12.51
CA SER A 80 -3.20 -0.13 11.76
C SER A 80 -3.98 1.03 12.36
N THR A 81 -3.62 2.23 11.96
CA THR A 81 -4.58 3.31 11.91
C THR A 81 -5.63 2.72 11.00
N GLU A 82 -6.81 2.42 11.57
CA GLU A 82 -7.92 1.81 10.84
C GLU A 82 -8.30 2.78 9.72
N GLY A 83 -7.58 2.72 8.60
CA GLY A 83 -7.90 3.44 7.40
C GLY A 83 -9.17 2.85 6.78
N ILE A 84 -9.85 3.63 5.99
CA ILE A 84 -10.96 3.16 5.17
C ILE A 84 -10.47 2.82 3.77
N ASP A 85 -11.17 1.94 3.09
CA ASP A 85 -10.91 1.64 1.69
C ASP A 85 -11.81 2.49 0.81
N ILE A 86 -11.20 3.18 -0.13
CA ILE A 86 -11.88 4.11 -1.04
C ILE A 86 -11.53 3.74 -2.48
N VAL A 87 -12.52 3.65 -3.35
CA VAL A 87 -12.31 3.57 -4.79
C VAL A 87 -12.87 4.82 -5.44
N LEU A 88 -12.00 5.56 -6.15
CA LEU A 88 -12.42 6.65 -7.02
C LEU A 88 -12.85 6.05 -8.35
N ALA A 89 -14.10 6.24 -8.75
CA ALA A 89 -14.63 5.87 -10.06
C ALA A 89 -14.80 7.16 -10.87
N MET A 90 -13.92 7.38 -11.84
CA MET A 90 -13.82 8.62 -12.60
C MET A 90 -14.28 8.43 -14.04
N ASP A 91 -15.19 9.26 -14.45
CA ASP A 91 -15.61 9.40 -15.83
C ASP A 91 -14.51 10.07 -16.65
N ILE A 92 -14.14 9.45 -17.77
CA ILE A 92 -13.15 9.98 -18.73
C ILE A 92 -13.74 10.10 -20.14
N SER A 93 -15.07 10.13 -20.24
CA SER A 93 -15.77 10.39 -21.50
C SER A 93 -15.39 11.77 -22.07
N THR A 94 -15.62 11.95 -23.35
CA THR A 94 -15.25 13.20 -24.02
C THR A 94 -16.04 14.41 -23.47
N SER A 95 -17.23 14.23 -22.90
CA SER A 95 -17.99 15.29 -22.23
C SER A 95 -17.22 15.96 -21.09
N MET A 96 -16.32 15.22 -20.41
CA MET A 96 -15.43 15.75 -19.37
C MET A 96 -14.39 16.76 -19.89
N MET A 97 -14.28 16.96 -21.21
CA MET A 97 -13.45 18.02 -21.81
C MET A 97 -14.15 19.39 -21.84
N ALA A 98 -15.42 19.48 -21.48
CA ALA A 98 -16.13 20.75 -21.39
C ALA A 98 -15.44 21.72 -20.42
N GLN A 99 -15.46 23.03 -20.76
CA GLN A 99 -14.69 24.06 -20.05
C GLN A 99 -15.57 25.00 -19.20
N ASP A 100 -16.66 24.49 -18.68
CA ASP A 100 -17.45 25.16 -17.64
C ASP A 100 -16.74 25.16 -16.27
N LEU A 101 -15.91 24.17 -16.01
CA LEU A 101 -14.87 24.17 -14.97
C LEU A 101 -13.49 24.42 -15.59
N LYS A 102 -12.58 25.04 -14.87
CA LYS A 102 -11.25 25.39 -15.40
C LYS A 102 -10.17 24.43 -14.91
N PRO A 103 -9.29 23.91 -15.79
CA PRO A 103 -9.23 24.18 -17.24
C PRO A 103 -10.30 23.41 -18.03
N ASN A 104 -10.77 22.27 -17.57
CA ASN A 104 -11.91 21.48 -18.02
C ASN A 104 -12.40 20.62 -16.84
N ARG A 105 -13.54 19.92 -17.00
CA ARG A 105 -14.14 19.11 -15.94
C ARG A 105 -13.20 18.01 -15.46
N LEU A 106 -12.51 17.31 -16.37
CA LEU A 106 -11.60 16.23 -16.02
C LEU A 106 -10.42 16.72 -15.20
N GLU A 107 -9.72 17.76 -15.66
CA GLU A 107 -8.56 18.29 -14.94
C GLU A 107 -8.96 18.89 -13.59
N ALA A 108 -10.09 19.62 -13.53
CA ALA A 108 -10.60 20.10 -12.25
C ALA A 108 -10.91 18.95 -11.27
N SER A 109 -11.51 17.87 -11.76
CA SER A 109 -11.79 16.67 -10.97
C SER A 109 -10.49 15.98 -10.50
N LYS A 110 -9.45 15.96 -11.36
CA LYS A 110 -8.12 15.42 -11.02
C LYS A 110 -7.44 16.24 -9.92
N ASP A 111 -7.52 17.56 -10.00
CA ASP A 111 -6.91 18.44 -9.00
C ASP A 111 -7.54 18.23 -7.62
N VAL A 112 -8.87 18.21 -7.56
CA VAL A 112 -9.60 18.01 -6.30
C VAL A 112 -9.40 16.60 -5.74
N ALA A 113 -9.46 15.57 -6.59
CA ALA A 113 -9.19 14.21 -6.18
C ALA A 113 -7.75 14.04 -5.69
N SER A 114 -6.77 14.72 -6.31
CA SER A 114 -5.39 14.73 -5.84
C SER A 114 -5.25 15.39 -4.46
N ALA A 115 -5.95 16.50 -4.22
CA ALA A 115 -6.00 17.13 -2.91
C ALA A 115 -6.66 16.22 -1.85
N PHE A 116 -7.74 15.54 -2.22
CA PHE A 116 -8.42 14.55 -1.39
C PHE A 116 -7.50 13.39 -1.00
N ILE A 117 -6.76 12.81 -1.96
CA ILE A 117 -5.81 11.73 -1.73
C ILE A 117 -4.71 12.18 -0.77
N ASN A 118 -4.12 13.37 -0.99
CA ASN A 118 -3.06 13.90 -0.14
C ASN A 118 -3.51 14.17 1.31
N GLY A 119 -4.79 14.47 1.52
CA GLY A 119 -5.37 14.66 2.85
C GLY A 119 -5.61 13.38 3.65
N ARG A 120 -5.38 12.19 3.06
CA ARG A 120 -5.75 10.88 3.65
C ARG A 120 -4.61 9.87 3.68
N PRO A 121 -3.51 10.14 4.37
CA PRO A 121 -2.28 9.35 4.28
C PRO A 121 -2.42 7.89 4.76
N ASN A 122 -3.48 7.56 5.48
CA ASN A 122 -3.67 6.23 6.09
C ASN A 122 -4.74 5.38 5.38
N ASP A 123 -5.48 5.94 4.44
CA ASP A 123 -6.53 5.24 3.72
C ASP A 123 -5.97 4.47 2.52
N ASN A 124 -6.57 3.31 2.20
CA ASN A 124 -6.29 2.62 0.95
C ASN A 124 -7.14 3.24 -0.15
N ILE A 125 -6.51 3.74 -1.18
CA ILE A 125 -7.23 4.39 -2.29
C ILE A 125 -6.92 3.68 -3.60
N GLY A 126 -7.96 3.34 -4.36
CA GLY A 126 -7.88 2.79 -5.71
C GLY A 126 -8.51 3.71 -6.74
N LEU A 127 -8.18 3.50 -8.01
CA LEU A 127 -8.71 4.28 -9.13
C LEU A 127 -9.27 3.37 -10.21
N VAL A 128 -10.52 3.57 -10.51
CA VAL A 128 -11.22 3.00 -11.67
C VAL A 128 -11.59 4.15 -12.60
N VAL A 129 -11.29 4.00 -13.88
CA VAL A 129 -11.72 4.95 -14.91
C VAL A 129 -12.73 4.28 -15.82
N PHE A 130 -13.68 5.06 -16.31
CA PHE A 130 -14.70 4.55 -17.20
C PHE A 130 -15.15 5.58 -18.26
N ALA A 131 -15.56 5.07 -19.38
CA ALA A 131 -16.28 5.76 -20.46
C ALA A 131 -17.32 4.75 -21.00
N ALA A 132 -17.27 4.33 -22.28
CA ALA A 132 -18.08 3.20 -22.76
C ALA A 132 -17.74 1.87 -22.09
N GLU A 133 -16.47 1.72 -21.71
CA GLU A 133 -15.94 0.58 -20.96
C GLU A 133 -15.32 1.07 -19.64
N SER A 134 -14.91 0.14 -18.78
CA SER A 134 -14.25 0.48 -17.54
C SER A 134 -13.03 -0.39 -17.26
N PHE A 135 -11.97 0.22 -16.71
CA PHE A 135 -10.84 -0.55 -16.24
C PHE A 135 -10.26 0.01 -14.93
N THR A 136 -9.51 -0.83 -14.24
CA THR A 136 -8.83 -0.43 -13.02
C THR A 136 -7.48 0.18 -13.36
N GLN A 137 -7.34 1.49 -13.19
CA GLN A 137 -6.10 2.21 -13.40
C GLN A 137 -5.10 1.96 -12.26
N CYS A 138 -5.60 1.92 -11.02
CA CYS A 138 -4.81 1.59 -9.84
C CYS A 138 -5.65 0.73 -8.88
N PRO A 139 -5.17 -0.44 -8.44
CA PRO A 139 -5.81 -1.20 -7.37
C PRO A 139 -5.70 -0.43 -6.03
N LEU A 140 -6.45 -0.88 -5.00
CA LEU A 140 -6.35 -0.33 -3.65
C LEU A 140 -4.90 -0.36 -3.17
N THR A 141 -4.37 0.80 -2.80
CA THR A 141 -2.99 0.98 -2.32
C THR A 141 -2.91 2.06 -1.26
N THR A 142 -1.95 1.92 -0.34
CA THR A 142 -1.49 2.96 0.58
C THR A 142 -0.38 3.82 -0.01
N ASP A 143 0.22 3.41 -1.15
CA ASP A 143 1.22 4.21 -1.85
C ASP A 143 0.53 5.26 -2.74
N HIS A 144 0.23 6.38 -2.13
CA HIS A 144 -0.41 7.50 -2.82
C HIS A 144 0.49 8.16 -3.86
N THR A 145 1.81 7.98 -3.78
CA THR A 145 2.73 8.51 -4.79
C THR A 145 2.54 7.80 -6.13
N VAL A 146 2.45 6.46 -6.09
CA VAL A 146 2.15 5.66 -7.28
C VAL A 146 0.77 5.98 -7.81
N LEU A 147 -0.24 6.06 -6.93
CA LEU A 147 -1.61 6.41 -7.32
C LEU A 147 -1.67 7.76 -8.04
N LEU A 148 -1.07 8.81 -7.48
CA LEU A 148 -1.05 10.15 -8.07
C LEU A 148 -0.31 10.21 -9.41
N ASN A 149 0.74 9.41 -9.60
CA ASN A 149 1.42 9.33 -10.88
C ASN A 149 0.52 8.69 -11.94
N LEU A 150 -0.12 7.55 -11.63
CA LEU A 150 -1.08 6.91 -12.54
C LEU A 150 -2.29 7.80 -12.83
N PHE A 151 -2.68 8.64 -11.86
CA PHE A 151 -3.78 9.57 -12.00
C PHE A 151 -3.50 10.69 -13.01
N LYS A 152 -2.24 11.17 -13.07
CA LYS A 152 -1.81 12.18 -14.06
C LYS A 152 -1.91 11.66 -15.50
N ASP A 153 -1.68 10.36 -15.69
CA ASP A 153 -1.69 9.74 -17.02
C ASP A 153 -3.11 9.49 -17.55
N VAL A 154 -4.14 9.70 -16.72
CA VAL A 154 -5.54 9.58 -17.15
C VAL A 154 -5.88 10.69 -18.15
N GLN A 155 -6.32 10.29 -19.34
CA GLN A 155 -6.69 11.19 -20.42
C GLN A 155 -7.96 10.70 -21.12
N PRO A 156 -8.77 11.59 -21.70
CA PRO A 156 -9.90 11.19 -22.54
C PRO A 156 -9.38 10.46 -23.79
N GLY A 157 -10.19 9.49 -24.29
CA GLY A 157 -9.84 8.75 -25.51
C GLY A 157 -8.93 7.53 -25.32
N ILE A 158 -8.54 7.20 -24.10
CA ILE A 158 -7.86 5.92 -23.80
C ILE A 158 -8.82 4.74 -24.00
N ILE A 159 -10.10 4.97 -23.76
CA ILE A 159 -11.20 4.01 -23.94
C ILE A 159 -12.16 4.58 -25.01
N GLN A 160 -12.95 3.69 -25.62
CA GLN A 160 -14.02 4.09 -26.52
C GLN A 160 -14.94 5.10 -25.84
N ASP A 161 -15.35 6.11 -26.58
CA ASP A 161 -16.20 7.20 -26.06
C ASP A 161 -17.62 6.70 -25.74
N GLY A 162 -18.21 7.29 -24.73
CA GLY A 162 -19.52 6.97 -24.18
C GLY A 162 -19.48 6.99 -22.65
N THR A 163 -20.61 6.78 -22.00
CA THR A 163 -20.72 6.85 -20.54
C THR A 163 -21.49 5.63 -20.01
N ALA A 164 -20.75 4.66 -19.47
CA ALA A 164 -21.27 3.43 -18.87
C ALA A 164 -21.12 3.49 -17.34
N ILE A 165 -21.92 4.32 -16.67
CA ILE A 165 -21.86 4.53 -15.21
C ILE A 165 -22.03 3.21 -14.47
N GLY A 166 -22.99 2.38 -14.87
CA GLY A 166 -23.26 1.09 -14.24
C GLY A 166 -22.07 0.14 -14.30
N LEU A 167 -21.34 0.11 -15.42
CA LEU A 167 -20.16 -0.72 -15.61
C LEU A 167 -18.98 -0.18 -14.77
N GLY A 168 -18.77 1.15 -14.76
CA GLY A 168 -17.78 1.82 -13.92
C GLY A 168 -17.98 1.51 -12.45
N LEU A 169 -19.22 1.65 -11.98
CA LEU A 169 -19.59 1.36 -10.59
C LEU A 169 -19.42 -0.14 -10.26
N ALA A 170 -19.86 -1.05 -11.12
CA ALA A 170 -19.71 -2.49 -10.92
C ALA A 170 -18.23 -2.92 -10.85
N ASN A 171 -17.37 -2.33 -11.69
CA ASN A 171 -15.93 -2.55 -11.64
C ASN A 171 -15.34 -2.03 -10.31
N ALA A 172 -15.71 -0.83 -9.88
CA ALA A 172 -15.28 -0.26 -8.60
C ALA A 172 -15.71 -1.16 -7.42
N VAL A 173 -16.95 -1.67 -7.41
CA VAL A 173 -17.43 -2.63 -6.41
C VAL A 173 -16.59 -3.91 -6.44
N SER A 174 -16.27 -4.43 -7.62
CA SER A 174 -15.43 -5.62 -7.76
C SER A 174 -14.05 -5.45 -7.14
N ARG A 175 -13.48 -4.24 -7.14
CA ARG A 175 -12.17 -3.96 -6.53
C ARG A 175 -12.22 -3.85 -5.00
N ILE A 176 -13.36 -3.47 -4.42
CA ILE A 176 -13.47 -3.19 -2.99
C ILE A 176 -14.27 -4.24 -2.21
N LYS A 177 -15.04 -5.10 -2.88
CA LYS A 177 -15.97 -6.05 -2.23
C LYS A 177 -15.28 -6.97 -1.21
N ASP A 178 -14.07 -7.47 -1.52
CA ASP A 178 -13.33 -8.44 -0.72
C ASP A 178 -12.46 -7.77 0.37
N SER A 179 -12.52 -6.44 0.47
CA SER A 179 -11.82 -5.68 1.49
C SER A 179 -12.29 -6.05 2.91
N GLN A 180 -11.33 -6.12 3.84
CA GLN A 180 -11.57 -6.35 5.26
C GLN A 180 -11.70 -5.05 6.07
N ALA A 181 -11.63 -3.88 5.40
CA ALA A 181 -11.78 -2.60 6.06
C ALA A 181 -13.19 -2.44 6.65
N LYS A 182 -13.29 -1.78 7.81
CA LYS A 182 -14.57 -1.50 8.48
C LYS A 182 -15.50 -0.63 7.64
N SER A 183 -14.94 0.22 6.80
CA SER A 183 -15.70 1.10 5.92
C SER A 183 -15.17 1.00 4.50
N LYS A 184 -16.09 0.75 3.57
CA LYS A 184 -15.86 0.62 2.13
C LYS A 184 -16.64 1.72 1.42
N VAL A 185 -15.95 2.55 0.66
CA VAL A 185 -16.50 3.73 0.02
C VAL A 185 -16.14 3.77 -1.46
N ILE A 186 -17.09 4.13 -2.30
CA ILE A 186 -16.84 4.51 -3.69
C ILE A 186 -17.23 5.95 -3.85
N ILE A 187 -16.37 6.73 -4.51
CA ILE A 187 -16.67 8.09 -4.95
C ILE A 187 -16.79 8.07 -6.46
N LEU A 188 -17.99 8.27 -6.96
CA LEU A 188 -18.30 8.29 -8.38
C LEU A 188 -18.34 9.74 -8.87
N LEU A 189 -17.42 10.09 -9.78
CA LEU A 189 -17.38 11.40 -10.43
C LEU A 189 -17.79 11.24 -11.90
N THR A 190 -18.83 11.91 -12.31
CA THR A 190 -19.34 11.89 -13.70
C THR A 190 -20.09 13.19 -14.01
N ASP A 191 -20.09 13.57 -15.26
CA ASP A 191 -20.88 14.69 -15.77
C ASP A 191 -22.04 14.25 -16.67
N GLY A 192 -22.14 12.94 -16.93
CA GLY A 192 -22.94 12.40 -18.01
C GLY A 192 -24.22 11.69 -17.61
N VAL A 193 -25.01 11.52 -18.64
CA VAL A 193 -26.15 10.59 -18.65
C VAL A 193 -25.64 9.22 -19.08
N ASN A 194 -26.05 8.16 -18.37
CA ASN A 194 -25.70 6.81 -18.79
C ASN A 194 -26.28 6.50 -20.17
N ASN A 195 -25.43 6.37 -21.17
CA ASN A 195 -25.84 6.14 -22.57
C ASN A 195 -25.29 4.82 -23.13
N GLN A 196 -24.44 4.11 -22.38
CA GLN A 196 -23.86 2.85 -22.77
C GLN A 196 -23.74 1.88 -21.58
N GLY A 197 -23.31 0.64 -21.88
CA GLY A 197 -23.07 -0.41 -20.89
C GLY A 197 -24.29 -1.33 -20.67
N GLU A 198 -24.00 -2.60 -20.40
CA GLU A 198 -25.01 -3.64 -20.19
C GLU A 198 -25.62 -3.60 -18.76
N ILE A 199 -24.95 -2.92 -17.82
CA ILE A 199 -25.36 -2.84 -16.41
C ILE A 199 -26.03 -1.51 -16.18
N ALA A 200 -27.30 -1.53 -15.74
CA ALA A 200 -27.97 -0.31 -15.33
C ALA A 200 -27.32 0.28 -14.06
N PRO A 201 -27.14 1.62 -13.96
CA PRO A 201 -26.52 2.26 -12.80
C PRO A 201 -27.16 1.90 -11.46
N VAL A 202 -28.49 1.81 -11.41
CA VAL A 202 -29.25 1.44 -10.20
C VAL A 202 -28.96 -0.01 -9.78
N THR A 203 -28.88 -0.94 -10.76
CA THR A 203 -28.51 -2.35 -10.49
C THR A 203 -27.09 -2.44 -9.91
N ALA A 204 -26.15 -1.68 -10.44
CA ALA A 204 -24.80 -1.61 -9.87
C ALA A 204 -24.79 -1.06 -8.44
N ALA A 205 -25.66 -0.09 -8.11
CA ALA A 205 -25.84 0.41 -6.77
C ALA A 205 -26.44 -0.65 -5.82
N GLU A 206 -27.39 -1.45 -6.27
CA GLU A 206 -27.93 -2.57 -5.49
C GLU A 206 -26.86 -3.61 -5.18
N ILE A 207 -25.98 -3.91 -6.14
CA ILE A 207 -24.83 -4.78 -5.93
C ILE A 207 -23.90 -4.16 -4.89
N ALA A 208 -23.56 -2.87 -4.99
CA ALA A 208 -22.75 -2.17 -4.02
C ALA A 208 -23.33 -2.28 -2.60
N LYS A 209 -24.64 -2.07 -2.45
CA LYS A 209 -25.36 -2.22 -1.17
C LYS A 209 -25.23 -3.62 -0.60
N THR A 210 -25.34 -4.65 -1.43
CA THR A 210 -25.22 -6.06 -0.99
C THR A 210 -23.87 -6.36 -0.36
N PHE A 211 -22.78 -5.70 -0.87
CA PHE A 211 -21.44 -5.83 -0.32
C PHE A 211 -21.12 -4.81 0.80
N GLY A 212 -22.11 -4.04 1.24
CA GLY A 212 -21.95 -3.02 2.28
C GLY A 212 -21.06 -1.85 1.86
N VAL A 213 -21.01 -1.54 0.56
CA VAL A 213 -20.23 -0.44 -0.01
C VAL A 213 -21.12 0.80 -0.11
N ARG A 214 -20.68 1.94 0.45
CA ARG A 214 -21.34 3.22 0.29
C ARG A 214 -20.85 3.92 -0.96
N VAL A 215 -21.77 4.48 -1.73
CA VAL A 215 -21.43 5.22 -2.96
C VAL A 215 -21.80 6.69 -2.78
N TYR A 216 -20.79 7.55 -2.81
CA TYR A 216 -20.98 8.99 -2.93
C TYR A 216 -20.91 9.35 -4.41
N THR A 217 -21.87 10.13 -4.87
CA THR A 217 -21.93 10.53 -6.27
C THR A 217 -21.71 12.03 -6.41
N ILE A 218 -20.82 12.43 -7.30
CA ILE A 218 -20.50 13.82 -7.58
C ILE A 218 -20.82 14.09 -9.04
N GLY A 219 -21.86 14.91 -9.27
CA GLY A 219 -22.19 15.42 -10.59
C GLY A 219 -21.31 16.63 -10.91
N VAL A 220 -20.45 16.50 -11.91
CA VAL A 220 -19.45 17.52 -12.27
C VAL A 220 -19.96 18.36 -13.44
N GLY A 221 -20.08 19.66 -13.26
CA GLY A 221 -20.42 20.62 -14.32
C GLY A 221 -21.65 21.47 -14.05
N THR A 222 -21.89 22.42 -14.95
CA THR A 222 -23.04 23.29 -14.90
C THR A 222 -24.23 22.72 -15.67
N GLN A 223 -25.43 23.28 -15.52
CA GLN A 223 -26.58 22.99 -16.38
C GLN A 223 -26.69 24.06 -17.46
N GLY A 224 -27.05 23.64 -18.66
CA GLY A 224 -27.28 24.52 -19.79
C GLY A 224 -26.21 24.39 -20.86
N LYS A 225 -25.47 25.46 -21.18
CA LYS A 225 -24.45 25.42 -22.23
C LYS A 225 -23.05 25.51 -21.65
N ALA A 226 -22.15 24.69 -22.17
CA ALA A 226 -20.76 24.73 -21.83
C ALA A 226 -19.87 24.79 -23.08
N PRO A 227 -18.79 25.59 -23.08
CA PRO A 227 -17.83 25.62 -24.18
C PRO A 227 -17.13 24.24 -24.29
N TYR A 228 -17.19 23.65 -25.47
CA TYR A 228 -16.57 22.36 -25.78
C TYR A 228 -15.55 22.53 -26.91
N PRO A 229 -14.34 21.96 -26.80
CA PRO A 229 -13.30 22.07 -27.82
C PRO A 229 -13.59 21.09 -28.97
N PHE A 230 -13.81 21.59 -30.17
CA PHE A 230 -13.90 20.80 -31.39
C PHE A 230 -12.61 20.94 -32.20
N GLN A 231 -12.04 19.82 -32.60
CA GLN A 231 -10.92 19.81 -33.54
C GLN A 231 -11.46 20.04 -34.98
N THR A 232 -11.07 21.16 -35.59
CA THR A 232 -11.40 21.46 -36.99
C THR A 232 -10.14 21.46 -37.82
N ALA A 233 -10.29 21.47 -39.16
CA ALA A 233 -9.17 21.59 -40.09
C ALA A 233 -8.31 22.87 -39.89
N PHE A 234 -8.90 23.89 -39.21
CA PHE A 234 -8.25 25.18 -38.94
C PHE A 234 -7.79 25.33 -37.47
N GLY A 235 -7.77 24.22 -36.68
CA GLY A 235 -7.41 24.22 -35.28
C GLY A 235 -8.57 23.97 -34.34
N VAL A 236 -8.34 24.15 -33.04
CA VAL A 236 -9.37 23.95 -31.99
C VAL A 236 -10.33 25.14 -32.00
N GLN A 237 -11.62 24.88 -32.20
CA GLN A 237 -12.68 25.86 -32.06
C GLN A 237 -13.58 25.48 -30.88
N TYR A 238 -13.99 26.45 -30.08
CA TYR A 238 -14.91 26.26 -28.98
C TYR A 238 -16.33 26.55 -29.42
N MET A 239 -17.22 25.61 -29.20
CA MET A 239 -18.65 25.74 -29.47
C MET A 239 -19.42 25.40 -28.19
N ASP A 240 -20.47 26.17 -27.93
CA ASP A 240 -21.37 25.91 -26.82
C ASP A 240 -22.21 24.67 -27.12
N VAL A 241 -22.10 23.67 -26.27
CA VAL A 241 -22.87 22.42 -26.34
C VAL A 241 -23.83 22.37 -25.15
N ASP A 242 -25.05 21.92 -25.39
CA ASP A 242 -26.00 21.66 -24.32
C ASP A 242 -25.49 20.50 -23.44
N VAL A 243 -25.42 20.75 -22.13
CA VAL A 243 -24.94 19.78 -21.16
C VAL A 243 -26.05 19.47 -20.15
N GLU A 244 -26.28 18.20 -19.96
CA GLU A 244 -27.24 17.68 -18.98
C GLU A 244 -26.52 16.77 -18.01
N ILE A 245 -26.96 16.81 -16.75
CA ILE A 245 -26.51 15.88 -15.71
C ILE A 245 -27.74 15.09 -15.26
N ASP A 246 -27.64 13.76 -15.28
CA ASP A 246 -28.70 12.89 -14.76
C ASP A 246 -28.67 12.84 -13.22
N GLU A 247 -28.99 13.97 -12.59
CA GLU A 247 -29.06 14.07 -11.13
C GLU A 247 -30.03 13.05 -10.50
N PRO A 248 -31.21 12.75 -11.09
CA PRO A 248 -32.10 11.76 -10.53
C PRO A 248 -31.43 10.39 -10.35
N THR A 249 -30.73 9.89 -11.37
CA THR A 249 -30.01 8.62 -11.30
C THR A 249 -28.87 8.65 -10.28
N LEU A 250 -28.07 9.72 -10.24
CA LEU A 250 -26.97 9.88 -9.28
C LEU A 250 -27.48 9.94 -7.84
N LYS A 251 -28.58 10.65 -7.58
CA LYS A 251 -29.26 10.71 -6.27
C LYS A 251 -29.79 9.34 -5.86
N GLN A 252 -30.35 8.58 -6.82
CA GLN A 252 -30.86 7.24 -6.57
C GLN A 252 -29.74 6.25 -6.21
N ILE A 253 -28.59 6.28 -6.91
CA ILE A 253 -27.40 5.48 -6.60
C ILE A 253 -26.94 5.76 -5.16
N ALA A 254 -26.76 7.05 -4.82
CA ALA A 254 -26.32 7.44 -3.50
C ALA A 254 -27.32 7.00 -2.41
N ALA A 255 -28.59 7.26 -2.58
CA ALA A 255 -29.64 6.89 -1.64
C ALA A 255 -29.74 5.37 -1.42
N THR A 256 -29.63 4.57 -2.49
CA THR A 256 -29.68 3.10 -2.44
C THR A 256 -28.57 2.52 -1.57
N THR A 257 -27.37 3.12 -1.60
CA THR A 257 -26.18 2.63 -0.89
C THR A 257 -25.94 3.29 0.47
N GLY A 258 -26.78 4.28 0.84
CA GLY A 258 -26.63 5.07 2.07
C GLY A 258 -25.52 6.12 1.99
N GLY A 259 -25.14 6.52 0.80
CA GLY A 259 -24.26 7.66 0.53
C GLY A 259 -25.02 8.95 0.31
N GLN A 260 -24.34 9.93 -0.29
CA GLN A 260 -24.91 11.26 -0.60
C GLN A 260 -24.52 11.70 -2.01
N TYR A 261 -25.37 12.50 -2.64
CA TYR A 261 -25.12 13.17 -3.90
C TYR A 261 -24.61 14.57 -3.63
N PHE A 262 -23.57 14.94 -4.36
CA PHE A 262 -23.04 16.31 -4.40
C PHE A 262 -23.03 16.81 -5.82
N ARG A 263 -23.13 18.12 -5.96
CA ARG A 263 -23.01 18.77 -7.26
C ARG A 263 -21.89 19.79 -7.23
N ALA A 264 -21.00 19.70 -8.20
CA ALA A 264 -19.90 20.61 -8.38
C ALA A 264 -20.17 21.50 -9.60
N THR A 265 -20.51 22.76 -9.36
CA THR A 265 -20.80 23.75 -10.40
C THR A 265 -19.62 24.67 -10.67
N ASP A 266 -18.63 24.69 -9.80
CA ASP A 266 -17.40 25.46 -9.90
C ASP A 266 -16.25 24.74 -9.18
N ASN A 267 -15.01 25.18 -9.41
CA ASN A 267 -13.83 24.56 -8.81
C ASN A 267 -13.78 24.64 -7.27
N ALA A 268 -14.58 25.53 -6.66
CA ALA A 268 -14.63 25.66 -5.20
C ALA A 268 -15.68 24.75 -4.56
N SER A 269 -16.72 24.37 -5.32
CA SER A 269 -17.76 23.44 -4.88
C SER A 269 -17.39 21.96 -5.11
N LEU A 270 -16.42 21.69 -5.97
CA LEU A 270 -15.87 20.37 -6.24
C LEU A 270 -14.87 19.96 -5.15
#